data_4a52239a8cee0f32c4bb2e7a545194dd
#
_entry.id   4a52239a8cee0f32c4bb2e7a545194dd
#
_cell.length_a   1.000
_cell.length_b   1.000
_cell.length_c   1.000
_cell.angle_alpha   90.00
_cell.angle_beta   90.00
_cell.angle_gamma   90.00
#
_symmetry.space_group_name_H-M   'P 1'
#
loop_
_entity.id
_entity.type
_entity.pdbx_description
1 polymer ?
#
loop_
_entity_poly.entity_id
_entity_poly.type
_entity_poly.pdbx_seq_one_letter_code
_entity_poly.pdbx_strand_id
1 'polypeptide(L)'
;MCMSPYKGKTIFVQIASHRDPELKPTLKDLFDKADEPDTLHVCICWQHREEDDWDDLDDWVDDTRVTILDIDANESKGACWARNTIQQEYTGEDFTFQLDSHHRFVKGWDTQLKNMYYALELEGHKKPLITSYIPAYNADNGKPIDNEPWRLAYNYFGHDGPLHTLPENIPTWEHYKGPVPGRFFSAHFAFADGAFSTDVQHDPDMYFHGEEITLAVRAFTHGYDIFHPHKVIAWHHYGRKNDPKHWSDVTKWGDLNTESYSRVRKLLGINGEKFKKGFNYPYGFGKERTLDEYERFAGVRFKDRAVQQYTIDRGYPPNVKYNTKKAYNNSFLNIFKHCIDLQLDQVPEEDCHCWVVVFKNDKGEEVNRQDADPQEIQQLKDDPDGYIKL
;
A
#
# COMPACT_ATOMS: atom_id res chain seq x y z
N MET A 1 -3.87 20.34 -24.47
CA MET A 1 -4.57 19.38 -23.61
C MET A 1 -6.02 19.84 -23.49
N CYS A 2 -7.00 18.95 -23.72
CA CYS A 2 -8.39 19.24 -23.39
C CYS A 2 -8.47 19.41 -21.87
N MET A 3 -9.05 20.51 -21.39
CA MET A 3 -9.27 20.67 -19.96
C MET A 3 -10.30 19.63 -19.50
N SER A 4 -10.05 19.00 -18.36
CA SER A 4 -10.98 18.05 -17.76
C SER A 4 -12.35 18.70 -17.52
N PRO A 5 -13.46 17.99 -17.75
CA PRO A 5 -14.82 18.47 -17.42
C PRO A 5 -15.05 18.48 -15.89
N TYR A 6 -14.07 18.08 -15.09
CA TYR A 6 -14.20 17.85 -13.64
C TYR A 6 -13.87 19.08 -12.77
N LYS A 7 -13.84 20.28 -13.38
CA LYS A 7 -13.77 21.53 -12.61
C LYS A 7 -14.99 21.64 -11.68
N GLY A 8 -14.75 21.98 -10.41
CA GLY A 8 -15.80 22.10 -9.39
C GLY A 8 -16.33 20.76 -8.85
N LYS A 9 -15.81 19.62 -9.32
CA LYS A 9 -16.16 18.30 -8.80
C LYS A 9 -15.48 18.03 -7.46
N THR A 10 -16.24 17.47 -6.53
CA THR A 10 -15.82 17.25 -5.15
C THR A 10 -14.89 16.04 -4.99
N ILE A 11 -14.01 16.10 -4.00
CA ILE A 11 -13.11 15.00 -3.63
C ILE A 11 -13.29 14.67 -2.15
N PHE A 12 -13.68 13.43 -1.83
CA PHE A 12 -13.63 12.88 -0.50
C PHE A 12 -12.21 12.44 -0.17
N VAL A 13 -11.50 13.22 0.64
CA VAL A 13 -10.13 12.93 1.05
C VAL A 13 -10.15 12.17 2.37
N GLN A 14 -9.56 10.98 2.39
CA GLN A 14 -9.56 10.05 3.51
C GLN A 14 -8.18 10.01 4.17
N ILE A 15 -8.07 10.39 5.45
CA ILE A 15 -6.80 10.40 6.18
C ILE A 15 -6.95 9.64 7.49
N ALA A 16 -6.29 8.47 7.59
CA ALA A 16 -6.14 7.75 8.84
C ALA A 16 -4.85 8.23 9.54
N SER A 17 -4.99 8.80 10.73
CA SER A 17 -3.86 9.29 11.51
C SER A 17 -3.79 8.60 12.87
N HIS A 18 -2.62 8.14 13.28
CA HIS A 18 -2.36 7.60 14.60
C HIS A 18 -1.15 8.28 15.21
N ARG A 19 -1.39 9.23 16.13
CA ARG A 19 -0.37 9.98 16.85
C ARG A 19 0.74 10.47 15.90
N ASP A 20 0.36 11.24 14.88
CA ASP A 20 1.24 11.59 13.77
C ASP A 20 1.57 13.08 13.72
N PRO A 21 2.82 13.49 14.01
CA PRO A 21 3.22 14.90 14.00
C PRO A 21 3.13 15.54 12.61
N GLU A 22 3.07 14.74 11.54
CA GLU A 22 2.97 15.23 10.18
C GLU A 22 1.53 15.51 9.72
N LEU A 23 0.50 15.20 10.54
CA LEU A 23 -0.91 15.40 10.17
C LEU A 23 -1.22 16.88 9.87
N LYS A 24 -0.90 17.80 10.79
CA LYS A 24 -1.15 19.25 10.60
C LYS A 24 -0.40 19.80 9.37
N PRO A 25 0.91 19.56 9.22
CA PRO A 25 1.63 19.97 8.01
C PRO A 25 1.04 19.39 6.72
N THR A 26 0.56 18.14 6.76
CA THR A 26 -0.08 17.49 5.61
C THR A 26 -1.39 18.17 5.24
N LEU A 27 -2.27 18.45 6.20
CA LEU A 27 -3.53 19.16 5.97
C LEU A 27 -3.28 20.56 5.37
N LYS A 28 -2.35 21.29 5.96
CA LYS A 28 -1.99 22.61 5.46
C LYS A 28 -1.51 22.55 4.01
N ASP A 29 -0.58 21.65 3.70
CA ASP A 29 -0.01 21.55 2.35
C ASP A 29 -1.05 21.04 1.33
N LEU A 30 -1.95 20.16 1.74
CA LEU A 30 -3.07 19.64 0.95
C LEU A 30 -3.98 20.79 0.47
N PHE A 31 -4.43 21.65 1.37
CA PHE A 31 -5.28 22.79 1.03
C PHE A 31 -4.54 23.91 0.31
N ASP A 32 -3.32 24.28 0.76
CA ASP A 32 -2.53 25.35 0.17
C ASP A 32 -2.11 25.05 -1.29
N LYS A 33 -1.98 23.78 -1.64
CA LYS A 33 -1.53 23.33 -2.96
C LYS A 33 -2.66 22.94 -3.90
N ALA A 34 -3.88 22.81 -3.43
CA ALA A 34 -5.03 22.56 -4.28
C ALA A 34 -5.36 23.75 -5.15
N ASP A 35 -5.80 23.54 -6.38
CA ASP A 35 -6.37 24.57 -7.26
C ASP A 35 -7.82 24.89 -6.87
N GLU A 36 -8.57 23.92 -6.34
CA GLU A 36 -9.97 24.03 -5.97
C GLU A 36 -10.22 23.58 -4.51
N PRO A 37 -9.61 24.24 -3.49
CA PRO A 37 -9.64 23.78 -2.09
C PRO A 37 -11.05 23.73 -1.50
N ASP A 38 -12.01 24.50 -2.03
CA ASP A 38 -13.40 24.50 -1.57
C ASP A 38 -14.19 23.27 -2.05
N THR A 39 -13.63 22.46 -2.95
CA THR A 39 -14.22 21.19 -3.41
C THR A 39 -13.72 19.97 -2.63
N LEU A 40 -12.83 20.17 -1.67
CA LEU A 40 -12.28 19.09 -0.85
C LEU A 40 -13.16 18.87 0.38
N HIS A 41 -13.57 17.62 0.60
CA HIS A 41 -14.21 17.16 1.83
C HIS A 41 -13.25 16.18 2.51
N VAL A 42 -12.53 16.64 3.54
CA VAL A 42 -11.50 15.86 4.23
C VAL A 42 -12.09 15.18 5.45
N CYS A 43 -12.04 13.87 5.52
CA CYS A 43 -12.41 13.11 6.69
C CYS A 43 -11.16 12.48 7.34
N ILE A 44 -10.95 12.76 8.61
CA ILE A 44 -9.79 12.35 9.37
C ILE A 44 -10.23 11.40 10.49
N CYS A 45 -9.73 10.18 10.51
CA CYS A 45 -9.78 9.34 11.72
C CYS A 45 -8.55 9.70 12.57
N TRP A 46 -8.75 10.62 13.49
CA TRP A 46 -7.71 11.19 14.34
C TRP A 46 -7.60 10.38 15.63
N GLN A 47 -6.61 9.50 15.68
CA GLN A 47 -6.33 8.62 16.80
C GLN A 47 -5.18 9.23 17.59
N HIS A 48 -5.52 9.98 18.66
CA HIS A 48 -4.57 10.79 19.42
C HIS A 48 -4.62 10.46 20.94
N ARG A 49 -3.76 11.07 21.70
CA ARG A 49 -3.77 11.05 23.18
C ARG A 49 -3.76 12.46 23.73
N GLU A 50 -4.45 12.70 24.82
CA GLU A 50 -4.50 14.01 25.49
C GLU A 50 -3.13 14.51 25.95
N GLU A 51 -2.18 13.60 26.25
CA GLU A 51 -0.82 13.95 26.64
C GLU A 51 0.11 14.37 25.49
N ASP A 52 -0.30 14.17 24.24
CA ASP A 52 0.47 14.55 23.06
C ASP A 52 0.13 16.00 22.61
N ASP A 53 0.61 17.01 23.35
CA ASP A 53 0.32 18.45 23.11
C ASP A 53 0.58 18.91 21.66
N TRP A 54 1.38 18.17 20.89
CA TRP A 54 1.72 18.46 19.50
C TRP A 54 0.69 17.90 18.51
N ASP A 55 -0.13 16.93 18.93
CA ASP A 55 -1.15 16.27 18.10
C ASP A 55 -2.52 16.93 18.36
N ASP A 56 -2.66 18.20 17.94
CA ASP A 56 -3.92 18.95 18.02
C ASP A 56 -4.47 19.27 16.64
N LEU A 57 -5.78 19.50 16.54
CA LEU A 57 -6.48 19.91 15.33
C LEU A 57 -7.31 21.18 15.51
N ASP A 58 -7.00 22.00 16.51
CA ASP A 58 -7.76 23.23 16.86
C ASP A 58 -7.98 24.15 15.67
N ASP A 59 -7.01 24.26 14.76
CA ASP A 59 -7.11 25.08 13.54
C ASP A 59 -8.16 24.56 12.53
N TRP A 60 -8.62 23.31 12.69
CA TRP A 60 -9.48 22.63 11.72
C TRP A 60 -10.88 22.29 12.24
N VAL A 61 -11.15 22.47 13.55
CA VAL A 61 -12.43 22.10 14.18
C VAL A 61 -13.62 22.85 13.60
N ASP A 62 -13.43 24.11 13.22
CA ASP A 62 -14.48 24.96 12.66
C ASP A 62 -14.47 25.00 11.13
N ASP A 63 -13.58 24.27 10.45
CA ASP A 63 -13.55 24.22 8.99
C ASP A 63 -14.61 23.24 8.46
N THR A 64 -15.64 23.77 7.82
CA THR A 64 -16.77 22.97 7.30
C THR A 64 -16.39 21.96 6.23
N ARG A 65 -15.17 22.04 5.69
CA ARG A 65 -14.62 21.07 4.72
C ARG A 65 -13.97 19.86 5.40
N VAL A 66 -13.80 19.92 6.73
CA VAL A 66 -13.08 18.90 7.50
C VAL A 66 -14.04 18.22 8.49
N THR A 67 -14.10 16.91 8.41
CA THR A 67 -14.77 16.05 9.40
C THR A 67 -13.71 15.34 10.23
N ILE A 68 -13.74 15.51 11.53
CA ILE A 68 -12.81 14.88 12.48
C ILE A 68 -13.55 13.78 13.23
N LEU A 69 -13.09 12.54 13.06
CA LEU A 69 -13.49 11.40 13.88
C LEU A 69 -12.47 11.28 15.01
N ASP A 70 -12.84 11.85 16.16
CA ASP A 70 -12.01 11.95 17.35
C ASP A 70 -12.01 10.62 18.11
N ILE A 71 -10.85 9.97 18.22
CA ILE A 71 -10.67 8.61 18.75
C ILE A 71 -9.48 8.60 19.72
N ASP A 72 -9.66 8.09 20.92
CA ASP A 72 -8.52 7.77 21.81
C ASP A 72 -7.62 6.71 21.13
N ALA A 73 -6.32 6.98 21.01
CA ALA A 73 -5.36 6.07 20.38
C ALA A 73 -5.36 4.67 21.03
N ASN A 74 -5.73 4.54 22.30
CA ASN A 74 -5.84 3.25 22.98
C ASN A 74 -7.03 2.41 22.47
N GLU A 75 -8.04 3.03 21.84
CA GLU A 75 -9.19 2.34 21.25
C GLU A 75 -8.95 1.94 19.79
N SER A 76 -7.82 2.31 19.22
CA SER A 76 -7.47 2.01 17.85
C SER A 76 -7.38 0.50 17.58
N LYS A 77 -7.89 0.09 16.42
CA LYS A 77 -7.84 -1.31 15.95
C LYS A 77 -6.92 -1.50 14.72
N GLY A 78 -6.19 -0.45 14.33
CA GLY A 78 -5.26 -0.48 13.22
C GLY A 78 -5.73 0.28 11.98
N ALA A 79 -4.86 0.35 10.99
CA ALA A 79 -5.03 1.22 9.82
C ALA A 79 -6.28 0.87 8.98
N CYS A 80 -6.57 -0.41 8.76
CA CYS A 80 -7.71 -0.81 7.95
C CYS A 80 -9.05 -0.50 8.63
N TRP A 81 -9.11 -0.64 9.95
CA TRP A 81 -10.28 -0.23 10.73
C TRP A 81 -10.50 1.28 10.64
N ALA A 82 -9.45 2.08 10.82
CA ALA A 82 -9.55 3.53 10.73
C ALA A 82 -10.02 3.98 9.35
N ARG A 83 -9.48 3.40 8.28
CA ARG A 83 -9.89 3.68 6.89
C ARG A 83 -11.34 3.24 6.62
N ASN A 84 -11.76 2.07 7.14
CA ASN A 84 -13.16 1.64 7.05
C ASN A 84 -14.09 2.62 7.78
N THR A 85 -13.69 3.09 8.97
CA THR A 85 -14.47 4.08 9.74
C THR A 85 -14.65 5.38 8.94
N ILE A 86 -13.59 5.88 8.31
CA ILE A 86 -13.67 7.05 7.42
C ILE A 86 -14.61 6.80 6.23
N GLN A 87 -14.57 5.62 5.63
CA GLN A 87 -15.40 5.29 4.46
C GLN A 87 -16.91 5.31 4.76
N GLN A 88 -17.32 5.19 6.04
CA GLN A 88 -18.73 5.34 6.42
C GLN A 88 -19.23 6.79 6.33
N GLU A 89 -18.32 7.77 6.33
CA GLU A 89 -18.64 9.21 6.22
C GLU A 89 -18.76 9.69 4.76
N TYR A 90 -18.55 8.81 3.78
CA TYR A 90 -18.74 9.15 2.37
C TYR A 90 -20.19 9.52 2.07
N THR A 91 -20.45 10.71 1.49
CA THR A 91 -21.78 11.25 1.27
C THR A 91 -22.16 11.42 -0.19
N GLY A 92 -21.30 10.98 -1.13
CA GLY A 92 -21.60 11.02 -2.56
C GLY A 92 -20.73 12.00 -3.35
N GLU A 93 -19.55 12.32 -2.86
CA GLU A 93 -18.54 13.10 -3.57
C GLU A 93 -18.19 12.44 -4.90
N ASP A 94 -17.82 13.25 -5.89
CA ASP A 94 -17.54 12.78 -7.25
C ASP A 94 -16.32 11.85 -7.30
N PHE A 95 -15.30 12.14 -6.49
CA PHE A 95 -14.06 11.39 -6.38
C PHE A 95 -13.73 11.05 -4.93
N THR A 96 -12.85 10.07 -4.75
CA THR A 96 -12.23 9.79 -3.47
C THR A 96 -10.71 9.79 -3.58
N PHE A 97 -10.02 10.25 -2.52
CA PHE A 97 -8.59 10.25 -2.43
C PHE A 97 -8.12 9.75 -1.06
N GLN A 98 -7.62 8.54 -0.99
CA GLN A 98 -7.10 7.94 0.23
C GLN A 98 -5.62 8.25 0.40
N LEU A 99 -5.24 8.70 1.60
CA LEU A 99 -3.89 9.11 1.98
C LEU A 99 -3.52 8.59 3.37
N ASP A 100 -2.22 8.52 3.65
CA ASP A 100 -1.71 8.54 5.01
C ASP A 100 -1.59 9.98 5.54
N SER A 101 -1.29 10.15 6.82
CA SER A 101 -1.25 11.44 7.50
C SER A 101 0.05 12.25 7.29
N HIS A 102 0.99 11.79 6.44
CA HIS A 102 2.32 12.36 6.29
C HIS A 102 2.73 12.52 4.82
N HIS A 103 2.13 13.52 4.17
CA HIS A 103 2.32 13.85 2.76
C HIS A 103 2.71 15.30 2.53
N ARG A 104 3.31 15.57 1.34
CA ARG A 104 3.43 16.90 0.73
C ARG A 104 2.98 16.81 -0.71
N PHE A 105 2.47 17.90 -1.26
CA PHE A 105 1.79 17.90 -2.56
C PHE A 105 2.46 18.81 -3.56
N VAL A 106 2.32 18.52 -4.85
CA VAL A 106 2.63 19.49 -5.90
C VAL A 106 1.48 20.49 -6.02
N LYS A 107 1.77 21.69 -6.53
CA LYS A 107 0.71 22.69 -6.80
C LYS A 107 -0.29 22.15 -7.83
N GLY A 108 -1.59 22.30 -7.55
CA GLY A 108 -2.70 21.84 -8.40
C GLY A 108 -2.79 20.32 -8.47
N TRP A 109 -2.43 19.62 -7.41
CA TRP A 109 -2.48 18.16 -7.32
C TRP A 109 -3.87 17.60 -7.63
N ASP A 110 -4.91 18.26 -7.14
CA ASP A 110 -6.34 17.93 -7.34
C ASP A 110 -6.74 17.99 -8.82
N THR A 111 -6.44 19.09 -9.48
CA THR A 111 -6.65 19.27 -10.92
C THR A 111 -5.83 18.27 -11.74
N GLN A 112 -4.60 17.99 -11.32
CA GLN A 112 -3.74 17.03 -12.02
C GLN A 112 -4.29 15.61 -11.95
N LEU A 113 -4.78 15.16 -10.78
CA LEU A 113 -5.42 13.85 -10.62
C LEU A 113 -6.71 13.75 -11.44
N LYS A 114 -7.59 14.76 -11.36
CA LYS A 114 -8.81 14.84 -12.19
C LYS A 114 -8.49 14.75 -13.69
N ASN A 115 -7.42 15.42 -14.14
CA ASN A 115 -6.99 15.38 -15.55
C ASN A 115 -6.43 14.00 -15.94
N MET A 116 -5.69 13.33 -15.06
CA MET A 116 -5.20 11.97 -15.30
C MET A 116 -6.36 10.97 -15.38
N TYR A 117 -7.32 11.08 -14.48
CA TYR A 117 -8.52 10.25 -14.49
C TYR A 117 -9.30 10.41 -15.79
N TYR A 118 -9.56 11.66 -16.21
CA TYR A 118 -10.24 11.96 -17.47
C TYR A 118 -9.50 11.44 -18.71
N ALA A 119 -8.17 11.53 -18.72
CA ALA A 119 -7.38 10.97 -19.82
C ALA A 119 -7.59 9.45 -19.96
N LEU A 120 -7.65 8.73 -18.84
CA LEU A 120 -7.94 7.29 -18.84
C LEU A 120 -9.37 6.97 -19.30
N GLU A 121 -10.36 7.80 -18.94
CA GLU A 121 -11.73 7.63 -19.46
C GLU A 121 -11.81 7.84 -20.98
N LEU A 122 -11.06 8.81 -21.52
CA LEU A 122 -10.95 9.00 -22.97
C LEU A 122 -10.30 7.82 -23.69
N GLU A 123 -9.46 7.06 -23.00
CA GLU A 123 -8.88 5.80 -23.48
C GLU A 123 -9.85 4.62 -23.35
N GLY A 124 -11.02 4.81 -22.74
CA GLY A 124 -12.11 3.82 -22.62
C GLY A 124 -12.16 3.09 -21.27
N HIS A 125 -11.36 3.49 -20.28
CA HIS A 125 -11.41 2.94 -18.93
C HIS A 125 -12.60 3.52 -18.15
N LYS A 126 -13.55 2.68 -17.75
CA LYS A 126 -14.78 3.11 -17.09
C LYS A 126 -14.62 3.46 -15.62
N LYS A 127 -13.71 2.77 -14.94
CA LYS A 127 -13.42 2.93 -13.50
C LYS A 127 -11.89 2.98 -13.31
N PRO A 128 -11.22 4.09 -13.69
CA PRO A 128 -9.79 4.24 -13.40
C PRO A 128 -9.52 4.29 -11.90
N LEU A 129 -8.46 3.63 -11.45
CA LEU A 129 -7.91 3.74 -10.12
C LEU A 129 -6.44 4.11 -10.22
N ILE A 130 -6.10 5.34 -9.82
CA ILE A 130 -4.73 5.86 -9.84
C ILE A 130 -4.12 5.67 -8.46
N THR A 131 -3.14 4.78 -8.36
CA THR A 131 -2.51 4.41 -7.09
C THR A 131 -1.05 4.03 -7.29
N SER A 132 -0.18 4.37 -6.34
CA SER A 132 1.23 3.97 -6.35
C SER A 132 1.88 4.18 -5.00
N TYR A 133 3.02 3.55 -4.74
CA TYR A 133 3.99 4.16 -3.84
C TYR A 133 4.52 5.42 -4.50
N ILE A 134 4.69 6.48 -3.72
CA ILE A 134 5.11 7.78 -4.22
C ILE A 134 6.46 8.17 -3.63
N PRO A 135 7.24 9.05 -4.30
CA PRO A 135 8.57 9.39 -3.83
C PRO A 135 8.60 10.01 -2.44
N ALA A 136 9.76 9.96 -1.81
CA ALA A 136 9.96 10.38 -0.44
C ALA A 136 10.21 11.89 -0.31
N TYR A 137 9.83 12.46 0.85
CA TYR A 137 10.31 13.76 1.31
C TYR A 137 10.95 13.64 2.69
N ASN A 138 11.75 14.65 3.06
CA ASN A 138 12.34 14.79 4.38
C ASN A 138 11.43 15.66 5.25
N ALA A 139 10.91 15.11 6.35
CA ALA A 139 9.98 15.81 7.25
C ALA A 139 10.64 17.00 7.96
N ASP A 140 11.94 16.96 8.31
CA ASP A 140 12.63 18.03 9.03
C ASP A 140 12.64 19.37 8.25
N ASN A 141 12.56 19.30 6.93
CA ASN A 141 12.63 20.49 6.08
C ASN A 141 11.53 20.57 5.00
N GLY A 142 10.63 19.60 4.95
CA GLY A 142 9.53 19.52 3.98
C GLY A 142 9.96 19.36 2.51
N LYS A 143 11.22 19.02 2.23
CA LYS A 143 11.75 18.98 0.86
C LYS A 143 11.70 17.57 0.27
N PRO A 144 11.37 17.45 -1.03
CA PRO A 144 11.51 16.18 -1.74
C PRO A 144 12.93 15.61 -1.64
N ILE A 145 13.00 14.28 -1.44
CA ILE A 145 14.24 13.51 -1.54
C ILE A 145 14.40 13.00 -2.97
N ASP A 146 13.30 12.60 -3.59
CA ASP A 146 13.24 12.13 -4.96
C ASP A 146 12.09 12.83 -5.71
N ASN A 147 12.28 13.06 -7.01
CA ASN A 147 11.33 13.75 -7.89
C ASN A 147 10.94 12.92 -9.11
N GLU A 148 11.23 11.62 -9.12
CA GLU A 148 10.81 10.71 -10.16
C GLU A 148 9.53 9.95 -9.74
N PRO A 149 8.53 9.79 -10.61
CA PRO A 149 7.34 9.02 -10.27
C PRO A 149 7.67 7.54 -10.13
N TRP A 150 7.05 6.90 -9.15
CA TRP A 150 7.23 5.48 -8.88
C TRP A 150 6.04 4.66 -9.33
N ARG A 151 6.29 3.38 -9.57
CA ARG A 151 5.29 2.32 -9.77
C ARG A 151 5.46 1.22 -8.75
N LEU A 152 4.41 0.45 -8.53
CA LEU A 152 4.46 -0.75 -7.70
C LEU A 152 4.91 -1.95 -8.52
N ALA A 153 5.93 -2.63 -8.05
CA ALA A 153 6.46 -3.83 -8.66
C ALA A 153 6.33 -5.04 -7.70
N TYR A 154 6.29 -6.25 -8.27
CA TYR A 154 6.34 -7.49 -7.50
C TYR A 154 7.66 -7.58 -6.75
N ASN A 155 7.61 -7.95 -5.48
CA ASN A 155 8.78 -8.23 -4.67
C ASN A 155 8.89 -9.74 -4.35
N TYR A 156 8.00 -10.25 -3.51
CA TYR A 156 7.98 -11.67 -3.14
C TYR A 156 6.61 -12.05 -2.53
N PHE A 157 6.38 -13.35 -2.38
CA PHE A 157 5.33 -13.85 -1.49
C PHE A 157 5.92 -14.08 -0.10
N GLY A 158 5.32 -13.48 0.92
CA GLY A 158 5.72 -13.68 2.30
C GLY A 158 5.53 -15.12 2.77
N HIS A 159 6.25 -15.49 3.83
CA HIS A 159 6.10 -16.80 4.48
C HIS A 159 4.63 -17.02 4.90
N ASP A 160 3.99 -16.01 5.44
CA ASP A 160 2.60 -16.04 5.90
C ASP A 160 1.56 -15.93 4.78
N GLY A 161 2.00 -15.82 3.53
CA GLY A 161 1.18 -15.91 2.34
C GLY A 161 1.01 -14.64 1.52
N PRO A 162 0.89 -13.43 2.10
CA PRO A 162 0.66 -12.22 1.32
C PRO A 162 1.75 -11.94 0.28
N LEU A 163 1.35 -11.36 -0.85
CA LEU A 163 2.26 -10.81 -1.82
C LEU A 163 2.71 -9.43 -1.34
N HIS A 164 4.00 -9.18 -1.35
CA HIS A 164 4.62 -7.91 -1.05
C HIS A 164 5.08 -7.23 -2.34
N THR A 165 4.96 -5.91 -2.35
CA THR A 165 5.38 -5.03 -3.44
C THR A 165 6.58 -4.19 -3.02
N LEU A 166 7.22 -3.55 -3.98
CA LEU A 166 8.27 -2.56 -3.75
C LEU A 166 8.10 -1.38 -4.70
N PRO A 167 8.59 -0.19 -4.33
CA PRO A 167 8.65 0.94 -5.24
C PRO A 167 9.73 0.74 -6.30
N GLU A 168 9.46 1.25 -7.49
CA GLU A 168 10.41 1.31 -8.60
C GLU A 168 10.14 2.57 -9.43
N ASN A 169 11.19 3.27 -9.85
CA ASN A 169 11.04 4.41 -10.75
C ASN A 169 10.38 3.97 -12.06
N ILE A 170 9.49 4.80 -12.60
CA ILE A 170 8.92 4.59 -13.93
C ILE A 170 10.00 4.93 -14.96
N PRO A 171 10.53 3.95 -15.72
CA PRO A 171 11.58 4.24 -16.69
C PRO A 171 11.09 5.23 -17.75
N THR A 172 11.91 6.20 -18.14
CA THR A 172 11.59 7.18 -19.19
C THR A 172 10.27 7.91 -19.00
N TRP A 173 9.91 8.18 -17.73
CA TRP A 173 8.63 8.76 -17.32
C TRP A 173 8.30 10.07 -18.05
N GLU A 174 9.30 10.86 -18.43
CA GLU A 174 9.15 12.13 -19.13
C GLU A 174 8.49 11.98 -20.51
N HIS A 175 8.52 10.77 -21.09
CA HIS A 175 7.91 10.47 -22.38
C HIS A 175 6.43 10.06 -22.28
N TYR A 176 5.95 9.72 -21.09
CA TYR A 176 4.54 9.36 -20.91
C TYR A 176 3.64 10.60 -20.87
N LYS A 177 2.49 10.49 -21.51
CA LYS A 177 1.47 11.57 -21.58
C LYS A 177 0.29 11.32 -20.62
N GLY A 178 0.22 10.16 -20.02
CA GLY A 178 -0.81 9.71 -19.10
C GLY A 178 -0.29 8.64 -18.15
N PRO A 179 -1.10 8.25 -17.14
CA PRO A 179 -0.76 7.19 -16.18
C PRO A 179 -0.42 5.87 -16.88
N VAL A 180 0.45 5.09 -16.26
CA VAL A 180 0.88 3.79 -16.80
C VAL A 180 0.12 2.65 -16.14
N PRO A 181 -0.17 1.54 -16.85
CA PRO A 181 -0.90 0.41 -16.27
C PRO A 181 -0.19 -0.18 -15.04
N GLY A 182 -0.96 -0.46 -13.98
CA GLY A 182 -0.51 -1.04 -12.73
C GLY A 182 -1.17 -2.39 -12.43
N ARG A 183 -0.54 -3.18 -11.55
CA ARG A 183 -1.07 -4.46 -11.05
C ARG A 183 -1.53 -4.38 -9.61
N PHE A 184 -0.89 -3.53 -8.84
CA PHE A 184 -0.95 -3.52 -7.38
C PHE A 184 -1.49 -2.19 -6.86
N PHE A 185 -2.00 -2.22 -5.66
CA PHE A 185 -2.60 -1.09 -4.96
C PHE A 185 -1.67 -0.60 -3.85
N SER A 186 -1.65 0.70 -3.62
CA SER A 186 -1.02 1.33 -2.47
C SER A 186 -2.06 1.95 -1.55
N ALA A 187 -1.96 1.65 -0.28
CA ALA A 187 -2.90 2.15 0.71
C ALA A 187 -2.65 3.60 1.12
N HIS A 188 -1.46 4.15 0.88
CA HIS A 188 -1.14 5.54 1.21
C HIS A 188 -1.39 6.53 0.07
N PHE A 189 -1.76 6.07 -1.13
CA PHE A 189 -2.07 6.94 -2.25
C PHE A 189 -3.01 6.23 -3.23
N ALA A 190 -4.30 6.55 -3.19
CA ALA A 190 -5.29 5.96 -4.09
C ALA A 190 -6.38 6.98 -4.44
N PHE A 191 -6.53 7.28 -5.74
CA PHE A 191 -7.52 8.20 -6.29
C PHE A 191 -8.42 7.47 -7.30
N ALA A 192 -9.73 7.57 -7.12
CA ALA A 192 -10.74 6.95 -7.98
C ALA A 192 -12.04 7.78 -8.00
N ASP A 193 -13.07 7.30 -8.72
CA ASP A 193 -14.43 7.82 -8.52
C ASP A 193 -14.88 7.59 -7.07
N GLY A 194 -15.83 8.41 -6.60
CA GLY A 194 -16.28 8.38 -5.21
C GLY A 194 -16.90 7.04 -4.79
N ALA A 195 -17.51 6.31 -5.75
CA ALA A 195 -18.12 5.00 -5.48
C ALA A 195 -17.09 3.94 -5.01
N PHE A 196 -15.81 4.14 -5.26
CA PHE A 196 -14.76 3.28 -4.71
C PHE A 196 -14.84 3.17 -3.18
N SER A 197 -15.23 4.24 -2.48
CA SER A 197 -15.40 4.27 -1.02
C SER A 197 -16.49 3.30 -0.51
N THR A 198 -17.43 2.91 -1.36
CA THR A 198 -18.50 1.95 -1.03
C THR A 198 -18.28 0.59 -1.68
N ASP A 199 -17.78 0.56 -2.93
CA ASP A 199 -17.57 -0.67 -3.69
C ASP A 199 -16.42 -1.53 -3.12
N VAL A 200 -15.36 -0.86 -2.62
CA VAL A 200 -14.10 -1.52 -2.22
C VAL A 200 -13.65 -1.06 -0.82
N GLN A 201 -14.57 -1.18 0.14
CA GLN A 201 -14.28 -0.80 1.53
C GLN A 201 -13.13 -1.63 2.14
N HIS A 202 -12.34 -1.02 3.01
CA HIS A 202 -11.37 -1.76 3.82
C HIS A 202 -12.09 -2.77 4.73
N ASP A 203 -11.49 -3.95 4.92
CA ASP A 203 -11.93 -4.90 5.94
C ASP A 203 -11.43 -4.41 7.32
N PRO A 204 -12.32 -3.98 8.23
CA PRO A 204 -11.90 -3.42 9.52
C PRO A 204 -11.25 -4.43 10.46
N ASP A 205 -11.39 -5.72 10.16
CA ASP A 205 -10.74 -6.79 10.93
C ASP A 205 -9.37 -7.20 10.32
N MET A 206 -8.92 -6.57 9.24
CA MET A 206 -7.51 -6.60 8.82
C MET A 206 -6.74 -5.57 9.60
N TYR A 207 -5.61 -5.98 10.21
CA TYR A 207 -4.82 -5.09 11.02
C TYR A 207 -3.95 -4.13 10.19
N PHE A 208 -3.07 -4.66 9.36
CA PHE A 208 -2.12 -3.88 8.55
C PHE A 208 -1.71 -4.64 7.28
N HIS A 209 -0.79 -5.61 7.36
CA HIS A 209 -0.25 -6.28 6.19
C HIS A 209 -1.27 -7.15 5.46
N GLY A 210 -1.24 -7.07 4.12
CA GLY A 210 -2.07 -7.84 3.21
C GLY A 210 -3.29 -7.10 2.69
N GLU A 211 -3.60 -5.90 3.24
CA GLU A 211 -4.69 -5.09 2.71
C GLU A 211 -4.43 -4.65 1.26
N GLU A 212 -3.21 -4.22 0.92
CA GLU A 212 -2.89 -3.69 -0.41
C GLU A 212 -3.14 -4.73 -1.51
N ILE A 213 -2.67 -5.97 -1.33
CA ILE A 213 -2.91 -7.02 -2.34
C ILE A 213 -4.37 -7.43 -2.40
N THR A 214 -5.08 -7.47 -1.27
CA THR A 214 -6.52 -7.77 -1.27
C THR A 214 -7.33 -6.66 -1.91
N LEU A 215 -6.98 -5.40 -1.69
CA LEU A 215 -7.61 -4.24 -2.32
C LEU A 215 -7.34 -4.21 -3.83
N ALA A 216 -6.13 -4.53 -4.28
CA ALA A 216 -5.82 -4.64 -5.71
C ALA A 216 -6.72 -5.66 -6.41
N VAL A 217 -6.86 -6.86 -5.84
CA VAL A 217 -7.71 -7.93 -6.39
C VAL A 217 -9.19 -7.54 -6.33
N ARG A 218 -9.64 -6.97 -5.21
CA ARG A 218 -11.03 -6.55 -5.03
C ARG A 218 -11.40 -5.41 -5.96
N ALA A 219 -10.56 -4.39 -6.09
CA ALA A 219 -10.75 -3.30 -7.04
C ALA A 219 -10.89 -3.84 -8.47
N PHE A 220 -9.96 -4.69 -8.91
CA PHE A 220 -10.02 -5.31 -10.22
C PHE A 220 -11.32 -6.10 -10.44
N THR A 221 -11.75 -6.88 -9.46
CA THR A 221 -12.98 -7.68 -9.57
C THR A 221 -14.26 -6.84 -9.53
N HIS A 222 -14.21 -5.61 -8.98
CA HIS A 222 -15.28 -4.60 -9.06
C HIS A 222 -15.23 -3.75 -10.34
N GLY A 223 -14.33 -4.08 -11.28
CA GLY A 223 -14.25 -3.43 -12.58
C GLY A 223 -13.29 -2.24 -12.64
N TYR A 224 -12.55 -1.95 -11.58
CA TYR A 224 -11.55 -0.88 -11.59
C TYR A 224 -10.29 -1.31 -12.36
N ASP A 225 -9.76 -0.38 -13.16
CA ASP A 225 -8.50 -0.53 -13.90
C ASP A 225 -7.40 0.23 -13.17
N ILE A 226 -6.35 -0.48 -12.75
CA ILE A 226 -5.28 0.07 -11.91
C ILE A 226 -4.22 0.76 -12.76
N PHE A 227 -3.83 1.97 -12.37
CA PHE A 227 -2.80 2.78 -13.01
C PHE A 227 -1.88 3.42 -11.97
N HIS A 228 -0.65 3.69 -12.39
CA HIS A 228 0.31 4.50 -11.63
C HIS A 228 0.47 5.87 -12.28
N PRO A 229 0.52 6.97 -11.49
CA PRO A 229 0.70 8.31 -12.02
C PRO A 229 2.06 8.41 -12.72
N HIS A 230 2.09 8.97 -13.94
CA HIS A 230 3.30 9.11 -14.76
C HIS A 230 4.18 10.31 -14.37
N LYS A 231 3.78 11.06 -13.35
CA LYS A 231 4.52 12.19 -12.78
C LYS A 231 4.23 12.30 -11.28
N VAL A 232 5.10 12.97 -10.57
CA VAL A 232 4.93 13.18 -9.13
C VAL A 232 3.72 14.07 -8.88
N ILE A 233 2.84 13.63 -8.01
CA ILE A 233 1.64 14.36 -7.53
C ILE A 233 1.81 14.73 -6.05
N ALA A 234 2.45 13.87 -5.29
CA ALA A 234 2.73 14.07 -3.89
C ALA A 234 4.00 13.30 -3.48
N TRP A 235 4.46 13.57 -2.27
CA TRP A 235 5.56 12.89 -1.60
C TRP A 235 5.07 12.33 -0.27
N HIS A 236 5.67 11.23 0.18
CA HIS A 236 5.34 10.52 1.40
C HIS A 236 6.54 10.46 2.36
N HIS A 237 6.29 10.55 3.66
CA HIS A 237 7.34 10.39 4.66
C HIS A 237 7.48 8.94 5.10
N TYR A 238 8.56 8.26 4.67
CA TYR A 238 8.86 6.88 5.06
C TYR A 238 9.69 6.77 6.34
N GLY A 239 10.34 7.86 6.75
CA GLY A 239 11.36 7.90 7.80
C GLY A 239 10.82 8.00 9.24
N ARG A 240 9.64 7.46 9.54
CA ARG A 240 8.96 7.56 10.85
C ARG A 240 9.59 6.72 11.97
N LYS A 241 10.92 6.56 12.01
CA LYS A 241 11.59 5.62 12.92
C LYS A 241 11.34 5.93 14.40
N ASN A 242 11.27 7.22 14.74
CA ASN A 242 11.11 7.71 16.11
C ASN A 242 9.67 8.15 16.47
N ASP A 243 8.73 8.13 15.51
CA ASP A 243 7.36 8.54 15.78
C ASP A 243 6.56 7.42 16.44
N PRO A 244 5.53 7.74 17.22
CA PRO A 244 4.62 6.74 17.76
C PRO A 244 4.00 5.89 16.66
N LYS A 245 3.92 4.59 16.90
CA LYS A 245 3.33 3.64 15.96
C LYS A 245 2.27 2.80 16.66
N HIS A 246 1.26 2.42 15.91
CA HIS A 246 0.15 1.63 16.45
C HIS A 246 0.63 0.37 17.21
N TRP A 247 1.62 -0.35 16.68
CA TRP A 247 2.16 -1.55 17.35
C TRP A 247 3.02 -1.26 18.60
N SER A 248 3.41 -0.01 18.83
CA SER A 248 4.03 0.40 20.10
C SER A 248 2.99 0.58 21.20
N ASP A 249 1.75 0.94 20.85
CA ASP A 249 0.65 1.19 21.77
C ASP A 249 -0.23 -0.05 22.02
N VAL A 250 -0.30 -0.98 21.07
CA VAL A 250 -1.17 -2.16 21.10
C VAL A 250 -0.37 -3.44 21.30
N THR A 251 -0.39 -3.98 22.52
CA THR A 251 0.40 -5.17 22.91
C THR A 251 0.01 -6.45 22.15
N LYS A 252 -1.21 -6.55 21.60
CA LYS A 252 -1.72 -7.72 20.87
C LYS A 252 -1.55 -7.60 19.34
N TRP A 253 -0.76 -6.67 18.85
CA TRP A 253 -0.61 -6.45 17.41
C TRP A 253 -0.17 -7.71 16.64
N GLY A 254 0.63 -8.58 17.24
CA GLY A 254 1.07 -9.83 16.64
C GLY A 254 -0.07 -10.80 16.35
N ASP A 255 -1.02 -10.93 17.29
CA ASP A 255 -2.22 -11.77 17.14
C ASP A 255 -3.12 -11.19 16.03
N LEU A 256 -3.35 -9.88 16.05
CA LEU A 256 -4.14 -9.17 15.03
C LEU A 256 -3.53 -9.35 13.63
N ASN A 257 -2.22 -9.29 13.51
CA ASN A 257 -1.52 -9.49 12.25
C ASN A 257 -1.65 -10.94 11.75
N THR A 258 -1.58 -11.92 12.66
CA THR A 258 -1.77 -13.35 12.35
C THR A 258 -3.19 -13.61 11.83
N GLU A 259 -4.20 -13.01 12.44
CA GLU A 259 -5.59 -13.07 11.96
C GLU A 259 -5.75 -12.44 10.58
N SER A 260 -5.12 -11.29 10.34
CA SER A 260 -5.10 -10.63 9.04
C SER A 260 -4.53 -11.54 7.95
N TYR A 261 -3.38 -12.16 8.19
CA TYR A 261 -2.79 -13.11 7.25
C TYR A 261 -3.73 -14.29 6.96
N SER A 262 -4.43 -14.82 7.97
CA SER A 262 -5.43 -15.86 7.77
C SER A 262 -6.59 -15.40 6.89
N ARG A 263 -7.07 -14.15 7.05
CA ARG A 263 -8.10 -13.56 6.17
C ARG A 263 -7.61 -13.44 4.73
N VAL A 264 -6.41 -12.91 4.53
CA VAL A 264 -5.78 -12.80 3.20
C VAL A 264 -5.68 -14.16 2.52
N ARG A 265 -5.17 -15.20 3.22
CA ARG A 265 -5.05 -16.54 2.67
C ARG A 265 -6.41 -17.14 2.28
N LYS A 266 -7.42 -16.96 3.13
CA LYS A 266 -8.78 -17.45 2.86
C LYS A 266 -9.43 -16.74 1.68
N LEU A 267 -9.27 -15.41 1.57
CA LEU A 267 -9.84 -14.63 0.49
C LEU A 267 -9.19 -14.98 -0.86
N LEU A 268 -7.87 -15.04 -0.90
CA LEU A 268 -7.10 -15.29 -2.13
C LEU A 268 -6.90 -16.78 -2.43
N GLY A 269 -7.32 -17.68 -1.52
CA GLY A 269 -7.15 -19.13 -1.70
C GLY A 269 -5.71 -19.61 -1.58
N ILE A 270 -4.84 -18.85 -0.89
CA ILE A 270 -3.42 -19.18 -0.70
C ILE A 270 -3.32 -20.49 0.09
N ASN A 271 -2.43 -21.39 -0.34
CA ASN A 271 -2.29 -22.74 0.23
C ASN A 271 -3.59 -23.57 0.23
N GLY A 272 -4.60 -23.17 -0.56
CA GLY A 272 -5.91 -23.83 -0.61
C GLY A 272 -6.85 -23.46 0.55
N GLU A 273 -6.47 -22.49 1.40
CA GLU A 273 -7.32 -22.01 2.48
C GLU A 273 -8.59 -21.33 1.94
N LYS A 274 -9.68 -21.46 2.66
CA LYS A 274 -10.99 -20.86 2.30
C LYS A 274 -11.78 -20.52 3.54
N PHE A 275 -12.66 -19.52 3.43
CA PHE A 275 -13.70 -19.31 4.42
C PHE A 275 -14.61 -20.53 4.57
N LYS A 276 -15.22 -20.70 5.73
CA LYS A 276 -16.18 -21.77 5.97
C LYS A 276 -17.31 -21.70 4.95
N LYS A 277 -17.77 -22.86 4.48
CA LYS A 277 -18.91 -22.94 3.54
C LYS A 277 -20.14 -22.24 4.14
N GLY A 278 -20.74 -21.32 3.39
CA GLY A 278 -21.89 -20.53 3.82
C GLY A 278 -21.55 -19.24 4.59
N PHE A 279 -20.28 -18.98 4.88
CA PHE A 279 -19.86 -17.68 5.40
C PHE A 279 -19.86 -16.64 4.27
N ASN A 280 -20.72 -15.64 4.40
CA ASN A 280 -20.75 -14.51 3.49
C ASN A 280 -19.74 -13.45 3.96
N TYR A 281 -18.59 -13.41 3.31
CA TYR A 281 -17.55 -12.44 3.61
C TYR A 281 -17.92 -11.07 3.02
N PRO A 282 -18.19 -10.04 3.83
CA PRO A 282 -18.72 -8.77 3.33
C PRO A 282 -17.73 -7.99 2.47
N TYR A 283 -16.43 -8.21 2.68
CA TYR A 283 -15.34 -7.56 1.95
C TYR A 283 -14.78 -8.48 0.83
N GLY A 284 -15.68 -9.18 0.13
CA GLY A 284 -15.34 -10.14 -0.91
C GLY A 284 -14.99 -9.52 -2.26
N PHE A 285 -14.96 -10.37 -3.28
CA PHE A 285 -14.73 -9.97 -4.66
C PHE A 285 -15.97 -9.32 -5.28
N GLY A 286 -15.73 -8.43 -6.25
CA GLY A 286 -16.76 -7.93 -7.15
C GLY A 286 -17.29 -9.02 -8.09
N LYS A 287 -18.18 -8.61 -9.01
CA LYS A 287 -18.83 -9.50 -9.97
C LYS A 287 -18.47 -9.20 -11.42
N GLU A 288 -17.72 -8.14 -11.67
CA GLU A 288 -17.35 -7.70 -13.02
C GLU A 288 -16.23 -8.57 -13.62
N ARG A 289 -15.30 -9.02 -12.76
CA ARG A 289 -14.17 -9.87 -13.13
C ARG A 289 -13.90 -10.89 -12.02
N THR A 290 -13.21 -11.97 -12.36
CA THR A 290 -12.88 -13.06 -11.44
C THR A 290 -11.46 -12.95 -10.90
N LEU A 291 -11.16 -13.69 -9.83
CA LEU A 291 -9.80 -13.87 -9.32
C LEU A 291 -8.87 -14.48 -10.38
N ASP A 292 -9.31 -15.47 -11.17
CA ASP A 292 -8.52 -16.08 -12.26
C ASP A 292 -8.17 -15.04 -13.35
N GLU A 293 -9.07 -14.12 -13.64
CA GLU A 293 -8.78 -13.01 -14.57
C GLU A 293 -7.74 -12.04 -13.99
N TYR A 294 -7.80 -11.73 -12.69
CA TYR A 294 -6.75 -10.95 -12.05
C TYR A 294 -5.40 -11.67 -12.07
N GLU A 295 -5.36 -12.95 -11.72
CA GLU A 295 -4.13 -13.76 -11.76
C GLU A 295 -3.49 -13.78 -13.16
N ARG A 296 -4.31 -13.86 -14.23
CA ARG A 296 -3.84 -13.76 -15.62
C ARG A 296 -3.35 -12.36 -15.96
N PHE A 297 -4.08 -11.34 -15.54
CA PHE A 297 -3.74 -9.94 -15.77
C PHE A 297 -2.42 -9.57 -15.09
N ALA A 298 -2.27 -9.95 -13.82
CA ALA A 298 -1.12 -9.60 -13.02
C ALA A 298 0.07 -10.55 -13.16
N GLY A 299 -0.15 -11.75 -13.73
CA GLY A 299 0.87 -12.79 -13.85
C GLY A 299 1.30 -13.35 -12.49
N VAL A 300 0.37 -13.45 -11.55
CA VAL A 300 0.56 -14.07 -10.24
C VAL A 300 -0.41 -15.24 -10.07
N ARG A 301 -0.13 -16.16 -9.18
CA ARG A 301 -1.03 -17.25 -8.82
C ARG A 301 -0.98 -17.50 -7.32
N PHE A 302 -2.02 -17.04 -6.64
CA PHE A 302 -2.04 -17.00 -5.19
C PHE A 302 -1.99 -18.38 -4.56
N LYS A 303 -2.77 -19.34 -5.09
CA LYS A 303 -2.86 -20.67 -4.52
C LYS A 303 -1.50 -21.32 -4.27
N ASP A 304 -0.57 -21.15 -5.19
CA ASP A 304 0.74 -21.79 -5.17
C ASP A 304 1.87 -20.77 -4.87
N ARG A 305 1.51 -19.52 -4.59
CA ARG A 305 2.47 -18.41 -4.41
C ARG A 305 3.48 -18.32 -5.54
N ALA A 306 2.97 -18.32 -6.77
CA ALA A 306 3.78 -18.37 -7.98
C ALA A 306 3.61 -17.11 -8.82
N VAL A 307 4.63 -16.77 -9.61
CA VAL A 307 4.70 -15.55 -10.40
C VAL A 307 5.30 -15.83 -11.77
N GLN A 308 4.85 -15.12 -12.81
CA GLN A 308 5.42 -15.22 -14.15
C GLN A 308 6.68 -14.37 -14.31
N GLN A 309 7.64 -14.85 -15.08
CA GLN A 309 8.89 -14.13 -15.36
C GLN A 309 8.64 -12.70 -15.85
N TYR A 310 7.65 -12.47 -16.72
CA TYR A 310 7.29 -11.15 -17.22
C TYR A 310 6.90 -10.16 -16.09
N THR A 311 6.30 -10.64 -15.02
CA THR A 311 5.98 -9.82 -13.83
C THR A 311 7.23 -9.53 -13.01
N ILE A 312 8.13 -10.52 -12.86
CA ILE A 312 9.44 -10.35 -12.22
C ILE A 312 10.28 -9.31 -12.99
N ASP A 313 10.29 -9.40 -14.31
CA ASP A 313 11.03 -8.51 -15.23
C ASP A 313 10.41 -7.12 -15.36
N ARG A 314 9.41 -6.80 -14.53
CA ARG A 314 8.79 -5.47 -14.50
C ARG A 314 8.00 -5.08 -15.75
N GLY A 315 7.61 -6.04 -16.59
CA GLY A 315 6.74 -5.75 -17.74
C GLY A 315 5.40 -5.16 -17.30
N TYR A 316 4.79 -4.26 -18.08
CA TYR A 316 3.48 -3.68 -17.75
C TYR A 316 2.34 -4.69 -17.96
N PRO A 317 1.26 -4.65 -17.13
CA PRO A 317 0.08 -5.48 -17.34
C PRO A 317 -0.73 -4.99 -18.57
N PRO A 318 -1.56 -5.86 -19.19
CA PRO A 318 -1.75 -7.27 -18.85
C PRO A 318 -0.56 -8.14 -19.26
N ASN A 319 -0.39 -9.25 -18.52
CA ASN A 319 0.66 -10.22 -18.88
C ASN A 319 0.37 -10.92 -20.22
N VAL A 320 1.41 -11.53 -20.77
CA VAL A 320 1.36 -12.22 -22.06
C VAL A 320 0.29 -13.33 -22.05
N LYS A 321 -0.52 -13.39 -23.09
CA LYS A 321 -1.52 -14.47 -23.27
C LYS A 321 -0.85 -15.75 -23.78
N TYR A 322 -1.20 -16.88 -23.17
CA TYR A 322 -0.71 -18.20 -23.57
C TYR A 322 -1.79 -18.95 -24.34
N ASN A 323 -1.39 -19.59 -25.43
CA ASN A 323 -2.30 -20.30 -26.32
C ASN A 323 -2.87 -21.62 -25.75
N THR A 324 -2.23 -22.18 -24.73
CA THR A 324 -2.68 -23.43 -24.08
C THR A 324 -2.60 -23.33 -22.56
N LYS A 325 -3.49 -24.07 -21.89
CA LYS A 325 -3.47 -24.17 -20.42
C LYS A 325 -2.15 -24.75 -19.90
N LYS A 326 -1.53 -25.68 -20.65
CA LYS A 326 -0.23 -26.25 -20.27
C LYS A 326 0.88 -25.19 -20.34
N ALA A 327 0.95 -24.38 -21.39
CA ALA A 327 1.93 -23.31 -21.50
C ALA A 327 1.72 -22.25 -20.41
N TYR A 328 0.47 -21.86 -20.13
CA TYR A 328 0.13 -20.97 -19.03
C TYR A 328 0.60 -21.53 -17.68
N ASN A 329 0.29 -22.78 -17.36
CA ASN A 329 0.70 -23.36 -16.08
C ASN A 329 2.23 -23.48 -15.94
N ASN A 330 2.92 -23.77 -17.02
CA ASN A 330 4.40 -23.88 -17.03
C ASN A 330 5.12 -22.53 -17.00
N SER A 331 4.42 -21.41 -17.16
CA SER A 331 5.02 -20.06 -17.13
C SER A 331 5.23 -19.52 -15.71
N PHE A 332 4.70 -20.19 -14.71
CA PHE A 332 4.80 -19.75 -13.32
C PHE A 332 6.03 -20.35 -12.64
N LEU A 333 6.69 -19.49 -11.89
CA LEU A 333 7.86 -19.80 -11.05
C LEU A 333 7.46 -19.65 -9.58
N ASN A 334 7.90 -20.59 -8.77
CA ASN A 334 7.82 -20.45 -7.32
C ASN A 334 9.15 -19.87 -6.83
N ILE A 335 9.12 -18.63 -6.37
CA ILE A 335 10.29 -17.96 -5.81
C ILE A 335 10.05 -17.83 -4.32
N PHE A 336 10.88 -18.48 -3.53
CA PHE A 336 10.85 -18.37 -2.08
C PHE A 336 12.01 -17.49 -1.64
N LYS A 337 11.70 -16.38 -0.94
CA LYS A 337 12.67 -15.71 -0.10
C LYS A 337 12.62 -16.37 1.27
N HIS A 338 13.72 -16.94 1.70
CA HIS A 338 13.92 -17.35 3.08
C HIS A 338 14.51 -16.15 3.81
N CYS A 339 13.80 -15.64 4.82
CA CYS A 339 14.37 -14.70 5.76
C CYS A 339 14.78 -15.49 7.00
N ILE A 340 16.01 -15.29 7.46
CA ILE A 340 16.50 -15.81 8.72
C ILE A 340 16.57 -14.62 9.67
N ASP A 341 15.75 -14.65 10.72
CA ASP A 341 15.81 -13.66 11.78
C ASP A 341 16.86 -14.16 12.80
N LEU A 342 17.97 -13.44 12.93
CA LEU A 342 18.98 -13.69 13.95
C LEU A 342 18.70 -12.82 15.18
N GLN A 343 18.72 -13.45 16.35
CA GLN A 343 18.71 -12.76 17.64
C GLN A 343 20.14 -12.72 18.21
N LEU A 344 20.40 -11.78 19.12
CA LEU A 344 21.74 -11.59 19.68
C LEU A 344 22.31 -12.85 20.33
N ASP A 345 21.49 -13.64 21.00
CA ASP A 345 21.88 -14.91 21.62
C ASP A 345 22.30 -16.01 20.61
N GLN A 346 21.97 -15.83 19.35
CA GLN A 346 22.36 -16.71 18.23
C GLN A 346 23.66 -16.27 17.55
N VAL A 347 24.19 -15.08 17.93
CA VAL A 347 25.42 -14.52 17.37
C VAL A 347 26.56 -14.78 18.34
N PRO A 348 27.66 -15.47 17.93
CA PRO A 348 28.82 -15.68 18.80
C PRO A 348 29.41 -14.36 19.31
N GLU A 349 29.84 -14.33 20.57
CA GLU A 349 30.48 -13.16 21.17
C GLU A 349 31.84 -12.85 20.54
N GLU A 350 32.50 -13.86 19.97
CA GLU A 350 33.81 -13.75 19.34
C GLU A 350 33.77 -12.90 18.07
N ASP A 351 34.79 -12.07 17.86
CA ASP A 351 34.92 -11.30 16.63
C ASP A 351 35.28 -12.22 15.46
N CYS A 352 34.40 -12.28 14.47
CA CYS A 352 34.60 -13.04 13.25
C CYS A 352 34.97 -12.10 12.10
N HIS A 353 35.94 -12.49 11.28
CA HIS A 353 36.37 -11.72 10.11
C HIS A 353 35.36 -11.76 8.96
N CYS A 354 34.48 -12.75 8.93
CA CYS A 354 33.40 -12.86 7.96
C CYS A 354 32.23 -13.68 8.53
N TRP A 355 31.05 -13.38 8.07
CA TRP A 355 29.83 -14.11 8.37
C TRP A 355 29.28 -14.69 7.08
N VAL A 356 28.85 -15.93 7.10
CA VAL A 356 28.35 -16.65 5.93
C VAL A 356 27.11 -17.42 6.30
N VAL A 357 26.02 -17.19 5.55
CA VAL A 357 24.80 -18.01 5.63
C VAL A 357 24.88 -19.10 4.58
N VAL A 358 24.79 -20.34 5.01
CA VAL A 358 24.88 -21.52 4.14
C VAL A 358 23.55 -22.27 4.19
N PHE A 359 22.90 -22.38 3.03
CA PHE A 359 21.71 -23.21 2.88
C PHE A 359 22.12 -24.62 2.44
N LYS A 360 21.62 -25.63 3.16
CA LYS A 360 21.85 -27.04 2.85
C LYS A 360 20.52 -27.72 2.56
N ASN A 361 20.51 -28.67 1.63
CA ASN A 361 19.36 -29.54 1.41
C ASN A 361 19.24 -30.60 2.54
N ASP A 362 18.18 -31.43 2.44
CA ASP A 362 17.92 -32.54 3.38
C ASP A 362 19.00 -33.61 3.43
N LYS A 363 19.91 -33.64 2.45
CA LYS A 363 21.11 -34.52 2.42
C LYS A 363 22.36 -33.86 3.02
N GLY A 364 22.26 -32.61 3.48
CA GLY A 364 23.36 -31.83 4.01
C GLY A 364 24.30 -31.22 2.95
N GLU A 365 23.93 -31.32 1.67
CA GLU A 365 24.69 -30.71 0.58
C GLU A 365 24.42 -29.21 0.52
N GLU A 366 25.47 -28.40 0.36
CA GLU A 366 25.34 -26.95 0.19
C GLU A 366 24.67 -26.63 -1.15
N VAL A 367 23.54 -25.90 -1.08
CA VAL A 367 22.76 -25.49 -2.26
C VAL A 367 22.86 -24.02 -2.54
N ASN A 368 23.17 -23.21 -1.52
CA ASN A 368 23.41 -21.78 -1.66
C ASN A 368 24.30 -21.28 -0.53
N ARG A 369 25.03 -20.21 -0.80
CA ARG A 369 25.88 -19.49 0.17
C ARG A 369 25.72 -17.99 -0.07
N GLN A 370 25.58 -17.25 1.01
CA GLN A 370 25.49 -15.80 0.99
C GLN A 370 26.37 -15.21 2.10
N ASP A 371 27.18 -14.23 1.75
CA ASP A 371 27.91 -13.45 2.75
C ASP A 371 26.93 -12.53 3.50
N ALA A 372 27.01 -12.51 4.81
CA ALA A 372 26.27 -11.58 5.63
C ALA A 372 27.08 -10.27 5.77
N ASP A 373 26.38 -9.14 5.77
CA ASP A 373 27.02 -7.83 5.91
C ASP A 373 27.59 -7.67 7.34
N PRO A 374 28.90 -7.48 7.49
CA PRO A 374 29.51 -7.27 8.81
C PRO A 374 28.94 -6.06 9.57
N GLN A 375 28.46 -5.04 8.85
CA GLN A 375 27.88 -3.85 9.48
C GLN A 375 26.51 -4.16 10.09
N GLU A 376 25.69 -5.00 9.45
CA GLU A 376 24.41 -5.45 10.00
C GLU A 376 24.62 -6.32 11.24
N ILE A 377 25.62 -7.21 11.22
CA ILE A 377 25.97 -8.01 12.39
C ILE A 377 26.47 -7.12 13.54
N GLN A 378 27.27 -6.09 13.26
CA GLN A 378 27.71 -5.15 14.28
C GLN A 378 26.55 -4.34 14.86
N GLN A 379 25.61 -3.90 14.03
CA GLN A 379 24.39 -3.21 14.50
C GLN A 379 23.58 -4.08 15.45
N LEU A 380 23.45 -5.39 15.19
CA LEU A 380 22.79 -6.31 16.11
C LEU A 380 23.52 -6.44 17.45
N LYS A 381 24.87 -6.47 17.44
CA LYS A 381 25.66 -6.49 18.67
C LYS A 381 25.51 -5.22 19.50
N ASP A 382 25.30 -4.07 18.83
CA ASP A 382 25.13 -2.76 19.46
C ASP A 382 23.69 -2.51 19.96
N ASP A 383 22.70 -3.25 19.45
CA ASP A 383 21.28 -3.19 19.84
C ASP A 383 20.80 -4.58 20.28
N PRO A 384 20.94 -4.92 21.57
CA PRO A 384 20.62 -6.26 22.08
C PRO A 384 19.14 -6.66 21.99
N ASP A 385 18.23 -5.68 21.79
CA ASP A 385 16.81 -5.92 21.56
C ASP A 385 16.47 -6.00 20.05
N GLY A 386 17.46 -5.84 19.19
CA GLY A 386 17.34 -5.88 17.75
C GLY A 386 17.36 -7.29 17.16
N TYR A 387 17.07 -7.37 15.87
CA TYR A 387 17.23 -8.57 15.06
C TYR A 387 17.62 -8.19 13.63
N ILE A 388 18.34 -9.08 12.95
CA ILE A 388 18.72 -8.89 11.53
C ILE A 388 17.98 -9.92 10.68
N LYS A 389 17.48 -9.45 9.52
CA LYS A 389 16.96 -10.32 8.46
C LYS A 389 18.05 -10.57 7.43
N LEU A 390 18.52 -11.80 7.36
CA LEU A 390 19.47 -12.27 6.35
C LEU A 390 18.78 -12.94 5.16
#